data_37ebd4fc85cd64f102538da97bd001ac
#
_entry.id   37ebd4fc85cd64f102538da97bd001ac
#
_cell.length_a   1.000
_cell.length_b   1.000
_cell.length_c   1.000
_cell.angle_alpha   90.00
_cell.angle_beta   90.00
_cell.angle_gamma   90.00
#
_symmetry.space_group_name_H-M   'P 1'
#
loop_
_entity.id
_entity.type
_entity.pdbx_description
1 polymer ?
#
loop_
_entity_poly.entity_id
_entity_poly.type
_entity_poly.pdbx_seq_one_letter_code
_entity_poly.pdbx_strand_id
1 'polypeptide(L)'
;MPATPKFDDNGEIPYITSKNISGGNIDFERVKHISRDDFLSISKNRPILKGDFLISMIGTIGEIARVKCLDPDFYGQNMYLIRLNEELLHPRYFLHFFDSPRMKFYFKSVKNNSGQGYLKANNIDGLSIPLPSIDEQQKIAFILDKFDTLTNPINEGLPREIELRQKQYEYYRDLLFSFPKPETVSN
;
A
#
# COMPACT_ATOMS: atom_id res chain seq x y z
N MET A 1 -15.32 -23.74 -10.63
CA MET A 1 -14.66 -22.75 -9.75
C MET A 1 -13.72 -23.53 -8.88
N PRO A 2 -12.46 -23.13 -8.70
CA PRO A 2 -11.62 -23.77 -7.72
C PRO A 2 -12.27 -23.65 -6.35
N ALA A 3 -12.20 -24.70 -5.54
CA ALA A 3 -12.74 -24.69 -4.18
C ALA A 3 -12.09 -23.54 -3.39
N THR A 4 -12.87 -22.85 -2.57
CA THR A 4 -12.32 -21.83 -1.67
C THR A 4 -11.38 -22.55 -0.70
N PRO A 5 -10.10 -22.15 -0.60
CA PRO A 5 -9.17 -22.82 0.29
C PRO A 5 -9.64 -22.70 1.74
N LYS A 6 -9.39 -23.72 2.53
CA LYS A 6 -9.68 -23.69 3.96
C LYS A 6 -8.58 -22.94 4.69
N PHE A 7 -8.97 -22.05 5.58
CA PHE A 7 -8.00 -21.41 6.46
C PHE A 7 -7.51 -22.43 7.49
N ASP A 8 -6.21 -22.41 7.71
CA ASP A 8 -5.52 -23.29 8.64
C ASP A 8 -4.61 -22.43 9.54
N ASP A 9 -4.86 -22.45 10.84
CA ASP A 9 -4.05 -21.68 11.80
C ASP A 9 -2.59 -22.19 11.85
N ASN A 10 -2.34 -23.42 11.41
CA ASN A 10 -1.00 -24.00 11.24
C ASN A 10 -0.52 -23.95 9.78
N GLY A 11 -1.24 -23.28 8.89
CA GLY A 11 -0.89 -23.16 7.49
C GLY A 11 0.39 -22.34 7.31
N GLU A 12 1.20 -22.75 6.32
CA GLU A 12 2.47 -22.09 6.03
C GLU A 12 2.34 -20.94 5.01
N ILE A 13 1.28 -20.96 4.20
CA ILE A 13 1.16 -20.08 3.04
C ILE A 13 0.26 -18.87 3.36
N PRO A 14 0.79 -17.65 3.28
CA PRO A 14 0.00 -16.43 3.48
C PRO A 14 -1.14 -16.29 2.46
N TYR A 15 -2.31 -15.89 2.94
CA TYR A 15 -3.50 -15.63 2.14
C TYR A 15 -3.79 -14.13 2.12
N ILE A 16 -3.41 -13.48 1.03
CA ILE A 16 -3.49 -12.03 0.84
C ILE A 16 -4.85 -11.63 0.30
N THR A 17 -5.41 -10.59 0.86
CA THR A 17 -6.67 -9.95 0.45
C THR A 17 -6.44 -8.46 0.18
N SER A 18 -7.48 -7.76 -0.29
CA SER A 18 -7.41 -6.29 -0.51
C SER A 18 -7.02 -5.49 0.74
N LYS A 19 -7.23 -6.03 1.95
CA LYS A 19 -6.84 -5.38 3.21
C LYS A 19 -5.33 -5.37 3.45
N ASN A 20 -4.62 -6.24 2.78
CA ASN A 20 -3.18 -6.41 2.91
C ASN A 20 -2.40 -5.62 1.85
N ILE A 21 -3.08 -4.87 0.98
CA ILE A 21 -2.46 -4.07 -0.08
C ILE A 21 -2.70 -2.59 0.20
N SER A 22 -1.62 -1.83 0.36
CA SER A 22 -1.68 -0.38 0.47
C SER A 22 -0.34 0.27 0.15
N GLY A 23 -0.35 1.50 -0.37
CA GLY A 23 0.85 2.29 -0.62
C GLY A 23 1.92 1.59 -1.46
N GLY A 24 1.51 0.75 -2.41
CA GLY A 24 2.43 0.00 -3.27
C GLY A 24 3.07 -1.23 -2.63
N ASN A 25 2.67 -1.60 -1.41
CA ASN A 25 3.26 -2.70 -0.63
C ASN A 25 2.22 -3.74 -0.24
N ILE A 26 2.72 -4.94 0.09
CA ILE A 26 1.94 -6.05 0.64
C ILE A 26 2.31 -6.17 2.11
N ASP A 27 1.30 -6.10 2.98
CA ASP A 27 1.43 -6.36 4.41
C ASP A 27 1.23 -7.85 4.68
N PHE A 28 2.26 -8.52 5.21
CA PHE A 28 2.25 -9.93 5.60
C PHE A 28 2.07 -10.16 7.10
N GLU A 29 1.98 -9.09 7.92
CA GLU A 29 1.91 -9.25 9.38
C GLU A 29 0.55 -9.76 9.88
N ARG A 30 -0.52 -9.39 9.18
CA ARG A 30 -1.90 -9.70 9.60
C ARG A 30 -2.63 -10.50 8.53
N VAL A 31 -2.09 -11.65 8.18
CA VAL A 31 -2.63 -12.51 7.14
C VAL A 31 -3.19 -13.80 7.72
N LYS A 32 -4.20 -14.34 7.06
CA LYS A 32 -4.62 -15.73 7.28
C LYS A 32 -3.68 -16.63 6.50
N HIS A 33 -3.62 -17.91 6.88
CA HIS A 33 -2.80 -18.89 6.21
C HIS A 33 -3.66 -20.02 5.62
N ILE A 34 -3.10 -20.69 4.64
CA ILE A 34 -3.67 -21.89 4.01
C ILE A 34 -2.60 -22.98 3.96
N SER A 35 -3.03 -24.21 3.75
CA SER A 35 -2.12 -25.33 3.57
C SER A 35 -1.32 -25.21 2.26
N ARG A 36 -0.14 -25.82 2.21
CA ARG A 36 0.67 -25.91 0.98
C ARG A 36 -0.05 -26.67 -0.13
N ASP A 37 -0.82 -27.70 0.21
CA ASP A 37 -1.59 -28.49 -0.75
C ASP A 37 -2.69 -27.66 -1.41
N ASP A 38 -3.44 -26.87 -0.63
CA ASP A 38 -4.41 -25.93 -1.16
C ASP A 38 -3.72 -24.90 -2.08
N PHE A 39 -2.60 -24.34 -1.64
CA PHE A 39 -1.83 -23.38 -2.44
C PHE A 39 -1.40 -23.99 -3.78
N LEU A 40 -0.81 -25.16 -3.79
CA LEU A 40 -0.39 -25.85 -5.02
C LEU A 40 -1.57 -26.15 -5.95
N SER A 41 -2.73 -26.44 -5.38
CA SER A 41 -3.95 -26.70 -6.14
C SER A 41 -4.47 -25.44 -6.86
N ILE A 42 -4.46 -24.28 -6.18
CA ILE A 42 -5.04 -23.03 -6.69
C ILE A 42 -4.04 -22.19 -7.50
N SER A 43 -2.73 -22.29 -7.22
CA SER A 43 -1.68 -21.52 -7.89
C SER A 43 -1.22 -22.07 -9.24
N LYS A 44 -1.58 -23.31 -9.57
CA LYS A 44 -1.14 -24.03 -10.80
C LYS A 44 -1.23 -23.24 -12.09
N ASN A 45 -2.25 -22.38 -12.23
CA ASN A 45 -2.54 -21.67 -13.47
C ASN A 45 -2.03 -20.23 -13.49
N ARG A 46 -1.60 -19.68 -12.39
CA ARG A 46 -1.15 -18.29 -12.26
C ARG A 46 -0.13 -18.13 -11.14
N PRO A 47 1.10 -18.60 -11.33
CA PRO A 47 2.14 -18.35 -10.33
C PRO A 47 2.41 -16.84 -10.24
N ILE A 48 2.38 -16.32 -9.02
CA ILE A 48 2.84 -14.96 -8.72
C ILE A 48 4.36 -15.00 -8.76
N LEU A 49 4.99 -14.03 -9.41
CA LEU A 49 6.44 -13.92 -9.49
C LEU A 49 6.90 -12.59 -8.90
N LYS A 50 8.18 -12.53 -8.52
CA LYS A 50 8.82 -11.26 -8.17
C LYS A 50 8.69 -10.27 -9.33
N GLY A 51 8.33 -9.03 -9.01
CA GLY A 51 8.11 -7.97 -9.98
C GLY A 51 6.66 -7.83 -10.45
N ASP A 52 5.83 -8.85 -10.28
CA ASP A 52 4.40 -8.75 -10.59
C ASP A 52 3.71 -7.66 -9.77
N PHE A 53 2.67 -7.10 -10.34
CA PHE A 53 1.76 -6.19 -9.63
C PHE A 53 0.45 -6.88 -9.35
N LEU A 54 -0.04 -6.69 -8.14
CA LEU A 54 -1.35 -7.17 -7.70
C LEU A 54 -2.28 -5.98 -7.51
N ILE A 55 -3.46 -6.04 -8.12
CA ILE A 55 -4.50 -5.02 -8.01
C ILE A 55 -5.72 -5.62 -7.36
N SER A 56 -6.22 -4.99 -6.32
CA SER A 56 -7.42 -5.45 -5.62
C SER A 56 -8.68 -5.22 -6.46
N MET A 57 -9.46 -6.29 -6.66
CA MET A 57 -10.69 -6.29 -7.47
C MET A 57 -11.96 -6.12 -6.64
N ILE A 58 -11.90 -6.42 -5.33
CA ILE A 58 -13.03 -6.40 -4.39
C ILE A 58 -12.58 -5.76 -3.08
N GLY A 59 -13.48 -5.12 -2.37
CA GLY A 59 -13.20 -4.45 -1.10
C GLY A 59 -12.60 -3.07 -1.32
N THR A 60 -11.35 -2.85 -0.94
CA THR A 60 -10.60 -1.62 -1.25
C THR A 60 -10.14 -1.69 -2.70
N ILE A 61 -11.04 -1.34 -3.62
CA ILE A 61 -10.84 -1.51 -5.07
C ILE A 61 -9.76 -0.59 -5.60
N GLY A 62 -8.88 -1.14 -6.45
CA GLY A 62 -7.85 -0.38 -7.15
C GLY A 62 -6.58 -0.13 -6.34
N GLU A 63 -6.48 -0.67 -5.13
CA GLU A 63 -5.19 -0.68 -4.43
C GLU A 63 -4.21 -1.59 -5.19
N ILE A 64 -2.98 -1.13 -5.31
CA ILE A 64 -1.94 -1.80 -6.06
C ILE A 64 -0.71 -2.05 -5.19
N ALA A 65 -0.06 -3.20 -5.38
CA ALA A 65 1.23 -3.49 -4.77
C ALA A 65 2.14 -4.26 -5.72
N ARG A 66 3.46 -4.01 -5.61
CA ARG A 66 4.48 -4.78 -6.32
C ARG A 66 5.01 -5.91 -5.46
N VAL A 67 5.10 -7.10 -6.02
CA VAL A 67 5.71 -8.27 -5.38
C VAL A 67 7.22 -8.09 -5.32
N LYS A 68 7.78 -7.98 -4.11
CA LYS A 68 9.20 -7.70 -3.86
C LYS A 68 10.00 -8.93 -3.44
N CYS A 69 9.35 -9.95 -2.87
CA CYS A 69 9.98 -11.19 -2.45
C CYS A 69 10.48 -12.02 -3.64
N LEU A 70 11.57 -12.75 -3.45
CA LEU A 70 12.20 -13.58 -4.49
C LEU A 70 11.35 -14.81 -4.82
N ASP A 71 10.85 -15.49 -3.80
CA ASP A 71 10.02 -16.69 -3.89
C ASP A 71 8.66 -16.39 -3.24
N PRO A 72 7.71 -15.86 -4.03
CA PRO A 72 6.44 -15.41 -3.51
C PRO A 72 5.47 -16.59 -3.28
N ASP A 73 5.74 -17.40 -2.27
CA ASP A 73 4.82 -18.45 -1.80
C ASP A 73 3.68 -17.78 -1.01
N PHE A 74 2.71 -17.22 -1.72
CA PHE A 74 1.47 -16.70 -1.15
C PHE A 74 0.33 -16.71 -2.18
N TYR A 75 -0.90 -16.68 -1.71
CA TYR A 75 -2.08 -16.61 -2.55
C TYR A 75 -2.76 -15.24 -2.45
N GLY A 76 -3.07 -14.62 -3.57
CA GLY A 76 -3.80 -13.37 -3.67
C GLY A 76 -5.26 -13.58 -4.07
N GLN A 77 -6.19 -13.44 -3.13
CA GLN A 77 -7.61 -13.59 -3.43
C GLN A 77 -8.21 -12.34 -4.06
N ASN A 78 -8.97 -12.52 -5.14
CA ASN A 78 -9.64 -11.43 -5.87
C ASN A 78 -8.66 -10.34 -6.28
N MET A 79 -7.46 -10.77 -6.70
CA MET A 79 -6.43 -9.92 -7.23
C MET A 79 -6.33 -10.04 -8.75
N TYR A 80 -6.12 -8.93 -9.41
CA TYR A 80 -5.71 -8.90 -10.80
C TYR A 80 -4.19 -8.82 -10.85
N LEU A 81 -3.57 -9.76 -11.57
CA LEU A 81 -2.12 -9.84 -11.69
C LEU A 81 -1.67 -9.19 -12.99
N ILE A 82 -0.76 -8.23 -12.89
CA ILE A 82 -0.10 -7.61 -14.03
C ILE A 82 1.39 -7.93 -13.98
N ARG A 83 1.90 -8.47 -15.09
CA ARG A 83 3.32 -8.66 -15.32
C ARG A 83 3.77 -7.71 -16.42
N LEU A 84 4.66 -6.80 -16.07
CA LEU A 84 5.14 -5.79 -17.01
C LEU A 84 6.24 -6.35 -17.92
N ASN A 85 6.28 -5.86 -19.15
CA ASN A 85 7.52 -5.82 -19.91
C ASN A 85 8.31 -4.58 -19.44
N GLU A 86 9.30 -4.80 -18.55
CA GLU A 86 10.07 -3.72 -17.95
C GLU A 86 10.99 -2.97 -18.94
N GLU A 87 11.21 -3.51 -20.14
CA GLU A 87 11.89 -2.81 -21.22
C GLU A 87 11.04 -1.67 -21.82
N LEU A 88 9.71 -1.80 -21.74
CA LEU A 88 8.77 -0.82 -22.30
C LEU A 88 8.15 0.07 -21.22
N LEU A 89 7.90 -0.48 -20.03
CA LEU A 89 7.17 0.21 -18.98
C LEU A 89 7.89 0.09 -17.63
N HIS A 90 8.46 1.20 -17.19
CA HIS A 90 9.21 1.26 -15.95
C HIS A 90 8.32 1.01 -14.71
N PRO A 91 8.66 0.09 -13.80
CA PRO A 91 7.78 -0.34 -12.70
C PRO A 91 7.35 0.79 -11.75
N ARG A 92 8.24 1.72 -11.41
CA ARG A 92 7.90 2.85 -10.54
C ARG A 92 6.99 3.86 -11.24
N TYR A 93 7.22 4.10 -12.54
CA TYR A 93 6.34 4.94 -13.35
C TYR A 93 4.92 4.35 -13.39
N PHE A 94 4.82 3.05 -13.64
CA PHE A 94 3.55 2.33 -13.63
C PHE A 94 2.84 2.43 -12.27
N LEU A 95 3.57 2.27 -11.17
CA LEU A 95 3.00 2.36 -9.82
C LEU A 95 2.43 3.76 -9.56
N HIS A 96 3.17 4.83 -9.85
CA HIS A 96 2.69 6.21 -9.72
C HIS A 96 1.48 6.50 -10.60
N PHE A 97 1.48 5.99 -11.84
CA PHE A 97 0.34 6.13 -12.74
C PHE A 97 -0.90 5.49 -12.13
N PHE A 98 -0.79 4.25 -11.65
CA PHE A 98 -1.92 3.50 -11.08
C PHE A 98 -2.42 4.08 -9.76
N ASP A 99 -1.53 4.59 -8.92
CA ASP A 99 -1.88 5.20 -7.63
C ASP A 99 -2.36 6.66 -7.76
N SER A 100 -2.35 7.20 -8.97
CA SER A 100 -2.76 8.58 -9.22
C SER A 100 -4.23 8.84 -8.87
N PRO A 101 -4.59 10.09 -8.48
CA PRO A 101 -5.98 10.49 -8.23
C PRO A 101 -6.91 10.22 -9.43
N ARG A 102 -6.38 10.37 -10.66
CA ARG A 102 -7.11 10.08 -11.90
C ARG A 102 -7.54 8.61 -11.97
N MET A 103 -6.62 7.68 -11.65
CA MET A 103 -6.91 6.26 -11.67
C MET A 103 -7.84 5.85 -10.53
N LYS A 104 -7.64 6.40 -9.34
CA LYS A 104 -8.56 6.19 -8.21
C LYS A 104 -9.99 6.66 -8.53
N PHE A 105 -10.12 7.80 -9.20
CA PHE A 105 -11.42 8.28 -9.68
C PHE A 105 -12.01 7.36 -10.75
N TYR A 106 -11.21 6.92 -11.73
CA TYR A 106 -11.64 5.99 -12.76
C TYR A 106 -12.17 4.69 -12.14
N PHE A 107 -11.44 4.06 -11.25
CA PHE A 107 -11.89 2.81 -10.61
C PHE A 107 -13.19 2.98 -9.80
N LYS A 108 -13.37 4.12 -9.16
CA LYS A 108 -14.63 4.46 -8.50
C LYS A 108 -15.80 4.57 -9.49
N SER A 109 -15.54 5.14 -10.67
CA SER A 109 -16.58 5.36 -11.70
C SER A 109 -17.03 4.07 -12.40
N VAL A 110 -16.10 3.12 -12.60
CA VAL A 110 -16.38 1.84 -13.30
C VAL A 110 -16.71 0.69 -12.37
N LYS A 111 -16.68 0.93 -11.06
CA LYS A 111 -17.05 -0.04 -10.05
C LYS A 111 -18.48 -0.51 -10.24
N ASN A 112 -18.67 -1.82 -10.33
CA ASN A 112 -20.01 -2.39 -10.31
C ASN A 112 -20.57 -2.31 -8.89
N ASN A 113 -21.74 -1.70 -8.72
CA ASN A 113 -22.37 -1.44 -7.43
C ASN A 113 -23.30 -2.57 -6.95
N SER A 114 -23.29 -3.74 -7.59
CA SER A 114 -24.03 -4.90 -7.10
C SER A 114 -23.35 -5.51 -5.86
N GLY A 115 -24.00 -5.45 -4.71
CA GLY A 115 -23.46 -5.99 -3.45
C GLY A 115 -22.24 -5.22 -2.95
N GLN A 116 -21.13 -5.92 -2.65
CA GLN A 116 -19.88 -5.31 -2.16
C GLN A 116 -19.16 -4.43 -3.19
N GLY A 117 -19.64 -4.44 -4.44
CA GLY A 117 -18.98 -3.82 -5.57
C GLY A 117 -17.67 -4.53 -5.95
N TYR A 118 -17.42 -4.62 -7.23
CA TYR A 118 -16.20 -5.24 -7.76
C TYR A 118 -15.76 -4.55 -9.06
N LEU A 119 -14.47 -4.69 -9.34
CA LEU A 119 -13.85 -4.26 -10.59
C LEU A 119 -13.85 -5.46 -11.56
N LYS A 120 -14.16 -5.22 -12.83
CA LYS A 120 -14.03 -6.25 -13.87
C LYS A 120 -12.62 -6.22 -14.46
N ALA A 121 -12.08 -7.36 -14.87
CA ALA A 121 -10.80 -7.45 -15.56
C ALA A 121 -10.70 -6.49 -16.74
N ASN A 122 -11.75 -6.44 -17.58
CA ASN A 122 -11.80 -5.55 -18.75
C ASN A 122 -11.64 -4.04 -18.41
N ASN A 123 -11.95 -3.63 -17.18
CA ASN A 123 -11.70 -2.25 -16.75
C ASN A 123 -10.20 -1.97 -16.56
N ILE A 124 -9.40 -3.00 -16.33
CA ILE A 124 -7.95 -2.90 -16.23
C ILE A 124 -7.31 -3.11 -17.61
N ASP A 125 -7.75 -4.14 -18.34
CA ASP A 125 -7.22 -4.47 -19.69
C ASP A 125 -7.38 -3.33 -20.69
N GLY A 126 -8.47 -2.57 -20.58
CA GLY A 126 -8.79 -1.44 -21.46
C GLY A 126 -8.10 -0.12 -21.11
N LEU A 127 -7.20 -0.09 -20.11
CA LEU A 127 -6.52 1.13 -19.71
C LEU A 127 -5.48 1.57 -20.74
N SER A 128 -5.52 2.86 -21.09
CA SER A 128 -4.47 3.50 -21.88
C SER A 128 -3.48 4.18 -20.95
N ILE A 129 -2.21 3.74 -21.03
CA ILE A 129 -1.09 4.27 -20.26
C ILE A 129 -0.25 5.14 -21.17
N PRO A 130 0.05 6.42 -20.83
CA PRO A 130 1.03 7.20 -21.55
C PRO A 130 2.40 6.49 -21.52
N LEU A 131 3.03 6.37 -22.69
CA LEU A 131 4.26 5.59 -22.81
C LEU A 131 5.38 6.44 -23.45
N PRO A 132 5.93 7.43 -22.69
CA PRO A 132 7.14 8.13 -23.15
C PRO A 132 8.35 7.19 -23.19
N SER A 133 9.51 7.68 -23.60
CA SER A 133 10.73 6.87 -23.57
C SER A 133 11.02 6.35 -22.16
N ILE A 134 11.71 5.21 -22.05
CA ILE A 134 12.02 4.60 -20.76
C ILE A 134 12.83 5.55 -19.85
N ASP A 135 13.70 6.36 -20.45
CA ASP A 135 14.49 7.38 -19.72
C ASP A 135 13.60 8.49 -19.16
N GLU A 136 12.58 8.90 -19.89
CA GLU A 136 11.60 9.89 -19.40
C GLU A 136 10.72 9.29 -18.30
N GLN A 137 10.28 8.04 -18.46
CA GLN A 137 9.56 7.33 -17.41
C GLN A 137 10.35 7.25 -16.10
N GLN A 138 11.67 6.96 -16.19
CA GLN A 138 12.57 6.94 -15.03
C GLN A 138 12.69 8.31 -14.36
N LYS A 139 12.86 9.37 -15.16
CA LYS A 139 12.93 10.75 -14.65
C LYS A 139 11.63 11.16 -13.93
N ILE A 140 10.48 10.86 -14.54
CA ILE A 140 9.16 11.14 -13.93
C ILE A 140 9.03 10.38 -12.61
N ALA A 141 9.32 9.08 -12.60
CA ALA A 141 9.25 8.26 -11.40
C ALA A 141 10.15 8.80 -10.29
N PHE A 142 11.40 9.17 -10.62
CA PHE A 142 12.35 9.73 -9.67
C PHE A 142 11.86 11.05 -9.04
N ILE A 143 11.24 11.93 -9.83
CA ILE A 143 10.68 13.19 -9.33
C ILE A 143 9.52 12.90 -8.37
N LEU A 144 8.61 12.00 -8.76
CA LEU A 144 7.46 11.63 -7.94
C LEU A 144 7.88 10.94 -6.63
N ASP A 145 8.89 10.06 -6.68
CA ASP A 145 9.47 9.43 -5.47
C ASP A 145 10.04 10.45 -4.48
N LYS A 146 10.63 11.54 -5.00
CA LYS A 146 11.08 12.64 -4.13
C LYS A 146 9.94 13.38 -3.46
N PHE A 147 8.84 13.61 -4.19
CA PHE A 147 7.65 14.21 -3.59
C PHE A 147 7.04 13.32 -2.51
N ASP A 148 6.95 12.02 -2.75
CA ASP A 148 6.48 11.06 -1.73
C ASP A 148 7.34 11.11 -0.46
N THR A 149 8.67 11.15 -0.62
CA THR A 149 9.59 11.26 0.54
C THR A 149 9.48 12.59 1.28
N LEU A 150 9.13 13.68 0.60
CA LEU A 150 8.95 14.99 1.23
C LEU A 150 7.60 15.12 1.94
N THR A 151 6.56 14.46 1.42
CA THR A 151 5.20 14.53 1.98
C THR A 151 4.98 13.57 3.15
N ASN A 152 5.61 12.40 3.15
CA ASN A 152 5.51 11.43 4.25
C ASN A 152 6.03 11.95 5.60
N PRO A 153 7.18 12.64 5.71
CA PRO A 153 7.63 13.25 6.97
C PRO A 153 6.66 14.31 7.50
N ILE A 154 5.95 15.02 6.62
CA ILE A 154 4.97 16.03 7.04
C ILE A 154 3.80 15.36 7.76
N ASN A 155 3.37 14.20 7.30
CA ASN A 155 2.24 13.47 7.88
C ASN A 155 2.61 12.71 9.17
N GLU A 156 3.86 12.26 9.32
CA GLU A 156 4.31 11.47 10.47
C GLU A 156 5.17 12.30 11.43
N GLY A 157 6.01 13.21 10.94
CA GLY A 157 6.94 14.00 11.71
C GLY A 157 6.28 15.19 12.40
N LEU A 158 5.34 15.88 11.76
CA LEU A 158 4.68 17.05 12.32
C LEU A 158 3.86 16.75 13.59
N PRO A 159 3.03 15.70 13.64
CA PRO A 159 2.33 15.33 14.88
C PRO A 159 3.27 15.00 16.02
N ARG A 160 4.39 14.32 15.75
CA ARG A 160 5.41 13.99 16.74
C ARG A 160 6.16 15.24 17.22
N GLU A 161 6.47 16.17 16.34
CA GLU A 161 7.09 17.44 16.72
C GLU A 161 6.16 18.29 17.58
N ILE A 162 4.89 18.37 17.24
CA ILE A 162 3.87 19.08 18.04
C ILE A 162 3.81 18.46 19.46
N GLU A 163 3.77 17.14 19.58
CA GLU A 163 3.75 16.47 20.88
C GLU A 163 5.01 16.78 21.71
N LEU A 164 6.19 16.76 21.08
CA LEU A 164 7.45 17.10 21.75
C LEU A 164 7.48 18.56 22.20
N ARG A 165 6.99 19.48 21.38
CA ARG A 165 6.88 20.90 21.72
C ARG A 165 5.89 21.13 22.88
N GLN A 166 4.79 20.40 22.89
CA GLN A 166 3.80 20.44 23.97
C GLN A 166 4.44 20.01 25.29
N LYS A 167 5.14 18.89 25.34
CA LYS A 167 5.87 18.40 26.52
C LYS A 167 6.94 19.40 26.98
N GLN A 168 7.65 20.00 26.06
CA GLN A 168 8.66 21.02 26.34
C GLN A 168 8.01 22.28 26.96
N TYR A 169 6.89 22.73 26.42
CA TYR A 169 6.11 23.85 26.96
C TYR A 169 5.63 23.55 28.40
N GLU A 170 5.07 22.38 28.65
CA GLU A 170 4.60 21.95 29.97
C GLU A 170 5.73 21.92 30.98
N TYR A 171 6.88 21.37 30.61
CA TYR A 171 8.07 21.36 31.46
C TYR A 171 8.54 22.76 31.84
N TYR A 172 8.69 23.66 30.89
CA TYR A 172 9.14 25.03 31.20
C TYR A 172 8.10 25.83 31.96
N ARG A 173 6.83 25.64 31.68
CA ARG A 173 5.74 26.24 32.45
C ARG A 173 5.83 25.85 33.91
N ASP A 174 5.93 24.57 34.20
CA ASP A 174 6.00 24.06 35.56
C ASP A 174 7.27 24.51 36.29
N LEU A 175 8.38 24.59 35.57
CA LEU A 175 9.64 25.14 36.08
C LEU A 175 9.49 26.62 36.48
N LEU A 176 8.87 27.44 35.63
CA LEU A 176 8.65 28.87 35.89
C LEU A 176 7.72 29.13 37.07
N PHE A 177 6.73 28.26 37.27
CA PHE A 177 5.82 28.38 38.42
C PHE A 177 6.39 27.76 39.72
N SER A 178 7.51 27.06 39.65
CA SER A 178 8.18 26.45 40.82
C SER A 178 9.22 27.36 41.47
N PHE A 179 9.45 28.60 40.96
CA PHE A 179 10.33 29.55 41.63
C PHE A 179 9.81 29.93 43.01
N PRO A 180 10.66 29.91 44.04
CA PRO A 180 10.28 30.34 45.39
C PRO A 180 9.84 31.80 45.34
N LYS A 181 8.72 32.11 46.00
CA LYS A 181 8.28 33.49 46.18
C LYS A 181 9.36 34.25 46.94
N PRO A 182 9.70 35.51 46.56
CA PRO A 182 10.62 36.30 47.35
C PRO A 182 10.07 36.44 48.77
N GLU A 183 10.93 36.18 49.75
CA GLU A 183 10.58 36.41 51.19
C GLU A 183 10.22 37.87 51.34
N THR A 184 9.00 38.14 51.79
CA THR A 184 8.58 39.49 52.20
C THR A 184 9.32 39.81 53.47
N VAL A 185 10.36 40.66 53.40
CA VAL A 185 11.00 41.21 54.55
C VAL A 185 9.94 42.10 55.27
N SER A 186 9.46 41.59 56.41
CA SER A 186 8.59 42.36 57.31
C SER A 186 9.49 43.34 58.05
N ASN A 187 9.33 44.63 57.84
CA ASN A 187 9.87 45.71 58.71
C ASN A 187 9.10 45.80 59.98
#